data_a6d5464dd01cd2654549087c1f7454c8
#
_entry.id   a6d5464dd01cd2654549087c1f7454c8
#
_cell.length_a   1.000
_cell.length_b   1.000
_cell.length_c   1.000
_cell.angle_alpha   90.00
_cell.angle_beta   90.00
_cell.angle_gamma   90.00
#
_symmetry.space_group_name_H-M   'P 1'
#
loop_
_entity.id
_entity.type
_entity.pdbx_description
1 polymer ?
#
loop_
_entity_poly.entity_id
_entity_poly.type
_entity_poly.pdbx_seq_one_letter_code
_entity_poly.pdbx_strand_id
1 'polypeptide(L)'
;ALRQCLSDFLSGFGLTILAFGLPFLFSGAGIQMLLGNPEMGKIYQLAIGLAGNITIYVVPLIYLIMLYLVWRVRRLNFDLFQATTGLAIFLIVLMTPASPGWLVWCLPFLVVYQGMSGRTSILLVGTFSGVYVVSTLLVTQLQLTNGREFELGAAFLVSGQLGSHAASLLHTVMFAIGLVLVIRIWRESISKNDFFRLSRKPFILGVAGDSGAGKDTFVDAISGLFGGHSVVKLSGDDYHLWDRKKPMWQVMTHLNPMANDLERFCSDLVSLTDGKSVLSRYYDHKTGKMTRLSRIDSNDFIIASGLHALYLPVLRDCYNLKIYLDIDEGLRRHFKLKRDVLQRGHSVKQVLGSLEKREPDSERFIRPQSRYADLIFSVQPIHPGMIGDLDDKHPLLLKLVVNT
;
A
#
# COMPACT_ATOMS: atom_id res chain seq x y z
N ALA A 1 17.39 2.55 -14.47
CA ALA A 1 16.16 2.95 -15.19
C ALA A 1 15.48 4.15 -14.52
N LEU A 2 14.98 4.06 -13.25
CA LEU A 2 14.21 5.14 -12.62
C LEU A 2 14.99 6.46 -12.46
N ARG A 3 16.27 6.40 -12.06
CA ARG A 3 17.13 7.58 -11.94
C ARG A 3 17.39 8.23 -13.30
N GLN A 4 17.50 7.46 -14.35
CA GLN A 4 17.73 7.94 -15.69
C GLN A 4 16.49 8.62 -16.25
N CYS A 5 15.29 8.00 -16.11
CA CYS A 5 14.01 8.64 -16.44
C CYS A 5 13.77 9.94 -15.70
N LEU A 6 14.11 10.01 -14.39
CA LEU A 6 13.97 11.23 -13.61
C LEU A 6 14.94 12.32 -14.08
N SER A 7 16.18 11.96 -14.37
CA SER A 7 17.19 12.88 -14.94
C SER A 7 16.75 13.43 -16.29
N ASP A 8 16.25 12.56 -17.15
CA ASP A 8 15.79 12.94 -18.50
C ASP A 8 14.57 13.85 -18.43
N PHE A 9 13.62 13.53 -17.52
CA PHE A 9 12.48 14.38 -17.25
C PHE A 9 12.87 15.75 -16.71
N LEU A 10 13.74 15.82 -15.70
CA LEU A 10 14.18 17.07 -15.09
C LEU A 10 14.98 17.93 -16.07
N SER A 11 15.81 17.32 -16.91
CA SER A 11 16.57 18.05 -17.93
C SER A 11 15.65 18.56 -19.04
N GLY A 12 14.72 17.76 -19.53
CA GLY A 12 13.72 18.19 -20.51
C GLY A 12 12.81 19.30 -19.99
N PHE A 13 12.30 19.14 -18.76
CA PHE A 13 11.48 20.14 -18.10
C PHE A 13 12.23 21.45 -17.86
N GLY A 14 13.49 21.35 -17.37
CA GLY A 14 14.35 22.51 -17.15
C GLY A 14 14.68 23.25 -18.43
N LEU A 15 15.02 22.54 -19.52
CA LEU A 15 15.24 23.12 -20.84
C LEU A 15 13.99 23.81 -21.39
N THR A 16 12.82 23.21 -21.21
CA THR A 16 11.55 23.79 -21.64
C THR A 16 11.25 25.08 -20.89
N ILE A 17 11.39 25.10 -19.55
CA ILE A 17 11.20 26.31 -18.75
C ILE A 17 12.20 27.39 -19.15
N LEU A 18 13.47 27.05 -19.37
CA LEU A 18 14.46 28.00 -19.87
C LEU A 18 14.09 28.55 -21.23
N ALA A 19 13.75 27.70 -22.19
CA ALA A 19 13.43 28.12 -23.55
C ALA A 19 12.21 29.05 -23.62
N PHE A 20 11.16 28.75 -22.85
CA PHE A 20 9.94 29.56 -22.85
C PHE A 20 9.96 30.70 -21.82
N GLY A 21 10.64 30.55 -20.70
CA GLY A 21 10.73 31.56 -19.62
C GLY A 21 11.78 32.64 -19.88
N LEU A 22 12.91 32.31 -20.50
CA LEU A 22 13.97 33.28 -20.79
C LEU A 22 13.49 34.54 -21.57
N PRO A 23 12.67 34.43 -22.63
CA PRO A 23 12.16 35.62 -23.33
C PRO A 23 11.38 36.57 -22.43
N PHE A 24 10.62 36.04 -21.46
CA PHE A 24 9.87 36.86 -20.50
C PHE A 24 10.79 37.58 -19.51
N LEU A 25 11.94 36.97 -19.13
CA LEU A 25 12.90 37.59 -18.24
C LEU A 25 13.66 38.74 -18.89
N PHE A 26 13.76 38.76 -20.22
CA PHE A 26 14.39 39.85 -20.97
C PHE A 26 13.42 40.97 -21.42
N SER A 27 12.13 40.82 -21.18
CA SER A 27 11.12 41.85 -21.49
C SER A 27 10.61 42.51 -20.20
N GLY A 28 10.53 43.85 -20.18
CA GLY A 28 9.96 44.59 -19.05
C GLY A 28 8.51 44.16 -18.73
N ALA A 29 7.69 43.87 -19.74
CA ALA A 29 6.33 43.36 -19.59
C ALA A 29 6.33 41.95 -18.99
N GLY A 30 7.26 41.08 -19.39
CA GLY A 30 7.38 39.74 -18.82
C GLY A 30 7.84 39.74 -17.36
N ILE A 31 8.79 40.57 -16.99
CA ILE A 31 9.20 40.75 -15.60
C ILE A 31 8.02 41.26 -14.77
N GLN A 32 7.27 42.25 -15.28
CA GLN A 32 6.10 42.77 -14.58
C GLN A 32 4.99 41.70 -14.45
N MET A 33 4.81 40.85 -15.45
CA MET A 33 3.87 39.72 -15.37
C MET A 33 4.28 38.67 -14.35
N LEU A 34 5.57 38.37 -14.24
CA LEU A 34 6.09 37.35 -13.32
C LEU A 34 6.20 37.85 -11.88
N LEU A 35 6.67 39.08 -11.67
CA LEU A 35 6.98 39.63 -10.35
C LEU A 35 5.96 40.63 -9.84
N GLY A 36 5.28 41.32 -10.75
CA GLY A 36 4.28 42.38 -10.44
C GLY A 36 2.83 41.96 -10.63
N ASN A 37 2.55 40.67 -10.88
CA ASN A 37 1.18 40.21 -11.06
C ASN A 37 0.39 40.31 -9.75
N PRO A 38 -0.66 41.17 -9.67
CA PRO A 38 -1.43 41.35 -8.45
C PRO A 38 -2.14 40.06 -7.99
N GLU A 39 -2.41 39.12 -8.90
CA GLU A 39 -2.98 37.81 -8.56
C GLU A 39 -2.04 36.98 -7.66
N MET A 40 -0.74 37.08 -7.88
CA MET A 40 0.24 36.38 -7.04
C MET A 40 0.28 36.94 -5.61
N GLY A 41 -0.01 38.22 -5.43
CA GLY A 41 -0.10 38.85 -4.11
C GLY A 41 -1.29 38.36 -3.27
N LYS A 42 -2.34 37.84 -3.91
CA LYS A 42 -3.54 37.37 -3.21
C LYS A 42 -3.28 36.18 -2.27
N ILE A 43 -2.25 35.36 -2.55
CA ILE A 43 -1.83 34.22 -1.72
C ILE A 43 -1.39 34.68 -0.31
N TYR A 44 -0.93 35.90 -0.18
CA TYR A 44 -0.46 36.49 1.09
C TYR A 44 -1.52 37.27 1.85
N GLN A 45 -2.75 37.41 1.30
CA GLN A 45 -3.81 38.19 1.94
C GLN A 45 -4.37 37.54 3.20
N LEU A 46 -4.48 36.20 3.20
CA LEU A 46 -4.87 35.47 4.41
C LEU A 46 -3.66 35.32 5.32
N ALA A 47 -3.60 36.18 6.33
CA ALA A 47 -2.44 36.28 7.21
C ALA A 47 -2.84 36.47 8.68
N ILE A 48 -2.06 35.92 9.58
CA ILE A 48 -2.24 36.04 11.03
C ILE A 48 -1.09 36.90 11.55
N GLY A 49 -1.42 38.09 12.06
CA GLY A 49 -0.43 38.97 12.70
C GLY A 49 -0.03 38.47 14.09
N LEU A 50 1.26 38.43 14.34
CA LEU A 50 1.86 38.16 15.65
C LEU A 50 2.44 39.45 16.26
N ALA A 51 2.78 39.42 17.55
CA ALA A 51 3.47 40.53 18.17
C ALA A 51 4.80 40.85 17.46
N GLY A 52 5.19 42.13 17.36
CA GLY A 52 6.47 42.57 16.79
C GLY A 52 6.50 42.65 15.25
N ASN A 53 5.39 42.95 14.57
CA ASN A 53 5.28 43.03 13.10
C ASN A 53 5.58 41.73 12.32
N ILE A 54 5.52 40.56 12.99
CA ILE A 54 5.70 39.27 12.34
C ILE A 54 4.33 38.79 11.85
N THR A 55 4.28 38.33 10.61
CA THR A 55 3.04 37.85 9.97
C THR A 55 3.22 36.42 9.50
N ILE A 56 2.28 35.54 9.85
CA ILE A 56 2.21 34.17 9.32
C ILE A 56 1.24 34.14 8.16
N TYR A 57 1.71 33.78 6.97
CA TYR A 57 0.88 33.61 5.80
C TYR A 57 0.26 32.21 5.78
N VAL A 58 -1.06 32.14 5.85
CA VAL A 58 -1.79 30.87 6.07
C VAL A 58 -1.69 29.94 4.85
N VAL A 59 -1.80 30.47 3.64
CA VAL A 59 -1.71 29.65 2.41
C VAL A 59 -0.33 29.01 2.27
N PRO A 60 0.79 29.76 2.32
CA PRO A 60 2.12 29.17 2.35
C PRO A 60 2.33 28.16 3.47
N LEU A 61 1.81 28.41 4.67
CA LEU A 61 1.90 27.49 5.81
C LEU A 61 1.22 26.13 5.49
N ILE A 62 0.00 26.15 4.95
CA ILE A 62 -0.72 24.94 4.58
C ILE A 62 0.02 24.18 3.48
N TYR A 63 0.61 24.87 2.51
CA TYR A 63 1.42 24.24 1.48
C TYR A 63 2.65 23.54 2.03
N LEU A 64 3.35 24.15 2.97
CA LEU A 64 4.49 23.51 3.64
C LEU A 64 4.06 22.27 4.41
N ILE A 65 2.92 22.32 5.13
CA ILE A 65 2.37 21.16 5.82
C ILE A 65 1.98 20.06 4.82
N MET A 66 1.35 20.41 3.71
CA MET A 66 0.96 19.46 2.66
C MET A 66 2.20 18.79 2.03
N LEU A 67 3.26 19.57 1.71
CA LEU A 67 4.52 19.03 1.22
C LEU A 67 5.17 18.06 2.22
N TYR A 68 5.15 18.39 3.51
CA TYR A 68 5.64 17.50 4.56
C TYR A 68 4.82 16.19 4.62
N LEU A 69 3.49 16.28 4.55
CA LEU A 69 2.62 15.10 4.56
C LEU A 69 2.88 14.20 3.35
N VAL A 70 3.01 14.77 2.16
CA VAL A 70 3.32 14.03 0.92
C VAL A 70 4.72 13.41 0.99
N TRP A 71 5.72 14.16 1.48
CA TRP A 71 7.08 13.65 1.67
C TRP A 71 7.14 12.46 2.64
N ARG A 72 6.32 12.47 3.68
CA ARG A 72 6.24 11.38 4.65
C ARG A 72 5.67 10.08 4.08
N VAL A 73 4.87 10.16 3.01
CA VAL A 73 4.30 8.99 2.34
C VAL A 73 5.37 8.29 1.51
N ARG A 74 5.79 7.09 1.93
CA ARG A 74 6.84 6.33 1.23
C ARG A 74 6.40 5.75 -0.12
N ARG A 75 5.09 5.60 -0.35
CA ARG A 75 4.51 5.02 -1.57
C ARG A 75 3.34 5.86 -2.02
N LEU A 76 3.59 6.69 -3.02
CA LEU A 76 2.54 7.47 -3.68
C LEU A 76 1.91 6.59 -4.76
N ASN A 77 0.61 6.26 -4.59
CA ASN A 77 -0.17 5.70 -5.68
C ASN A 77 -0.78 6.83 -6.53
N PHE A 78 -1.32 6.46 -7.70
CA PHE A 78 -1.89 7.43 -8.63
C PHE A 78 -3.04 8.24 -8.01
N ASP A 79 -3.91 7.59 -7.23
CA ASP A 79 -5.05 8.24 -6.58
C ASP A 79 -4.63 9.32 -5.57
N LEU A 80 -3.62 9.04 -4.75
CA LEU A 80 -3.10 10.00 -3.79
C LEU A 80 -2.32 11.13 -4.48
N PHE A 81 -1.56 10.83 -5.55
CA PHE A 81 -0.89 11.85 -6.36
C PHE A 81 -1.90 12.81 -6.97
N GLN A 82 -2.95 12.28 -7.61
CA GLN A 82 -4.00 13.07 -8.24
C GLN A 82 -4.77 13.91 -7.20
N ALA A 83 -5.13 13.32 -6.06
CA ALA A 83 -5.79 14.04 -4.98
C ALA A 83 -4.93 15.16 -4.41
N THR A 84 -3.65 14.92 -4.16
CA THR A 84 -2.74 15.95 -3.62
C THR A 84 -2.53 17.09 -4.60
N THR A 85 -2.38 16.80 -5.90
CA THR A 85 -2.27 17.83 -6.94
C THR A 85 -3.57 18.64 -7.05
N GLY A 86 -4.71 17.96 -7.07
CA GLY A 86 -6.03 18.62 -7.09
C GLY A 86 -6.28 19.49 -5.86
N LEU A 87 -5.93 18.98 -4.67
CA LEU A 87 -6.04 19.73 -3.42
C LEU A 87 -5.11 20.94 -3.37
N ALA A 88 -3.90 20.84 -3.93
CA ALA A 88 -2.99 21.98 -4.01
C ALA A 88 -3.61 23.16 -4.74
N ILE A 89 -4.22 22.92 -5.90
CA ILE A 89 -4.90 23.97 -6.68
C ILE A 89 -6.18 24.41 -5.99
N PHE A 90 -6.99 23.48 -5.48
CA PHE A 90 -8.26 23.74 -4.83
C PHE A 90 -8.12 24.60 -3.57
N LEU A 91 -7.07 24.39 -2.77
CA LEU A 91 -6.79 25.21 -1.60
C LEU A 91 -6.48 26.67 -1.94
N ILE A 92 -5.79 26.93 -3.06
CA ILE A 92 -5.60 28.31 -3.54
C ILE A 92 -6.96 28.94 -3.85
N VAL A 93 -7.81 28.26 -4.63
CA VAL A 93 -9.15 28.76 -5.00
C VAL A 93 -10.03 29.01 -3.76
N LEU A 94 -9.90 28.14 -2.74
CA LEU A 94 -10.72 28.21 -1.53
C LEU A 94 -10.25 29.33 -0.59
N MET A 95 -8.95 29.51 -0.45
CA MET A 95 -8.35 30.37 0.60
C MET A 95 -7.92 31.75 0.09
N THR A 96 -8.00 32.00 -1.21
CA THR A 96 -7.67 33.30 -1.79
C THR A 96 -8.88 33.88 -2.50
N PRO A 97 -9.05 35.20 -2.55
CA PRO A 97 -10.06 35.87 -3.40
C PRO A 97 -9.63 35.77 -4.87
N ALA A 98 -9.50 34.51 -5.35
CA ALA A 98 -9.01 34.21 -6.68
C ALA A 98 -9.99 34.68 -7.77
N SER A 99 -9.45 34.96 -8.93
CA SER A 99 -10.26 35.24 -10.11
C SER A 99 -11.10 34.03 -10.50
N PRO A 100 -12.33 34.19 -11.01
CA PRO A 100 -13.26 33.10 -11.31
C PRO A 100 -12.68 31.98 -12.15
N GLY A 101 -11.78 32.30 -13.06
CA GLY A 101 -11.10 31.32 -13.93
C GLY A 101 -10.21 30.31 -13.20
N TRP A 102 -9.80 30.56 -11.97
CA TRP A 102 -8.94 29.63 -11.22
C TRP A 102 -9.62 28.33 -10.88
N LEU A 103 -10.96 28.32 -10.73
CA LEU A 103 -11.71 27.08 -10.52
C LEU A 103 -11.56 26.11 -11.70
N VAL A 104 -11.37 26.60 -12.91
CA VAL A 104 -11.19 25.76 -14.12
C VAL A 104 -10.02 24.79 -13.96
N TRP A 105 -8.96 25.21 -13.27
CA TRP A 105 -7.79 24.37 -13.00
C TRP A 105 -8.10 23.21 -12.03
N CYS A 106 -9.13 23.36 -11.19
CA CYS A 106 -9.56 22.30 -10.26
C CYS A 106 -10.54 21.32 -10.91
N LEU A 107 -11.28 21.72 -11.95
CA LEU A 107 -12.37 20.93 -12.54
C LEU A 107 -11.95 19.51 -12.92
N PRO A 108 -10.80 19.27 -13.61
CA PRO A 108 -10.41 17.91 -13.97
C PRO A 108 -10.30 16.99 -12.76
N PHE A 109 -9.72 17.49 -11.67
CA PHE A 109 -9.54 16.72 -10.42
C PHE A 109 -10.86 16.47 -9.69
N LEU A 110 -11.75 17.46 -9.67
CA LEU A 110 -13.08 17.33 -9.07
C LEU A 110 -13.97 16.37 -9.87
N VAL A 111 -13.91 16.37 -11.19
CA VAL A 111 -14.63 15.42 -12.06
C VAL A 111 -14.16 14.00 -11.83
N VAL A 112 -12.85 13.78 -11.78
CA VAL A 112 -12.30 12.44 -11.48
C VAL A 112 -12.72 12.00 -10.08
N TYR A 113 -12.67 12.88 -9.09
CA TYR A 113 -13.13 12.57 -7.74
C TYR A 113 -14.62 12.17 -7.72
N GLN A 114 -15.49 12.86 -8.46
CA GLN A 114 -16.91 12.48 -8.60
C GLN A 114 -17.10 11.09 -9.18
N GLY A 115 -16.31 10.74 -10.21
CA GLY A 115 -16.36 9.42 -10.85
C GLY A 115 -15.93 8.27 -9.92
N MET A 116 -15.04 8.54 -8.96
CA MET A 116 -14.46 7.53 -8.09
C MET A 116 -15.13 7.38 -6.72
N SER A 117 -15.92 8.35 -6.26
CA SER A 117 -16.35 8.45 -4.85
C SER A 117 -17.86 8.39 -4.61
N GLY A 118 -18.65 8.05 -5.64
CA GLY A 118 -20.09 7.78 -5.52
C GLY A 118 -20.99 9.02 -5.40
N ARG A 119 -22.30 8.80 -5.11
CA ARG A 119 -23.35 9.83 -5.19
C ARG A 119 -23.12 11.04 -4.28
N THR A 120 -22.58 10.84 -3.10
CA THR A 120 -22.35 11.93 -2.14
C THR A 120 -21.29 12.93 -2.64
N SER A 121 -20.26 12.46 -3.34
CA SER A 121 -19.24 13.33 -3.94
C SER A 121 -19.81 14.18 -5.07
N ILE A 122 -20.72 13.62 -5.88
CA ILE A 122 -21.41 14.34 -6.94
C ILE A 122 -22.23 15.49 -6.36
N LEU A 123 -22.99 15.21 -5.29
CA LEU A 123 -23.79 16.24 -4.61
C LEU A 123 -22.91 17.34 -4.01
N LEU A 124 -21.84 16.99 -3.30
CA LEU A 124 -20.97 17.97 -2.66
C LEU A 124 -20.22 18.85 -3.68
N VAL A 125 -19.66 18.26 -4.72
CA VAL A 125 -18.96 19.02 -5.77
C VAL A 125 -19.95 19.85 -6.57
N GLY A 126 -21.12 19.31 -6.89
CA GLY A 126 -22.18 20.06 -7.58
C GLY A 126 -22.67 21.25 -6.76
N THR A 127 -22.92 21.06 -5.46
CA THR A 127 -23.33 22.16 -4.56
C THR A 127 -22.21 23.20 -4.42
N PHE A 128 -20.95 22.76 -4.22
CA PHE A 128 -19.81 23.68 -4.17
C PHE A 128 -19.70 24.51 -5.44
N SER A 129 -19.75 23.88 -6.61
CA SER A 129 -19.63 24.56 -7.91
C SER A 129 -20.79 25.56 -8.14
N GLY A 130 -22.01 25.15 -7.78
CA GLY A 130 -23.18 26.03 -7.88
C GLY A 130 -23.06 27.26 -6.98
N VAL A 131 -22.70 27.04 -5.70
CA VAL A 131 -22.49 28.16 -4.74
C VAL A 131 -21.31 29.04 -5.17
N TYR A 132 -20.25 28.46 -5.71
CA TYR A 132 -19.10 29.21 -6.24
C TYR A 132 -19.51 30.13 -7.39
N VAL A 133 -20.26 29.61 -8.36
CA VAL A 133 -20.75 30.45 -9.50
C VAL A 133 -21.64 31.59 -9.03
N VAL A 134 -22.60 31.28 -8.14
CA VAL A 134 -23.51 32.31 -7.58
C VAL A 134 -22.71 33.34 -6.78
N SER A 135 -21.80 32.92 -5.91
CA SER A 135 -20.94 33.83 -5.14
C SER A 135 -20.11 34.76 -6.04
N THR A 136 -19.51 34.19 -7.09
CA THR A 136 -18.69 34.93 -8.05
C THR A 136 -19.54 35.97 -8.82
N LEU A 137 -20.71 35.56 -9.28
CA LEU A 137 -21.62 36.49 -9.98
C LEU A 137 -22.06 37.63 -9.08
N LEU A 138 -22.39 37.36 -7.80
CA LEU A 138 -22.77 38.38 -6.83
C LEU A 138 -21.61 39.34 -6.53
N VAL A 139 -20.41 38.83 -6.30
CA VAL A 139 -19.22 39.67 -6.04
C VAL A 139 -18.87 40.53 -7.26
N THR A 140 -18.96 39.97 -8.46
CA THR A 140 -18.70 40.72 -9.70
C THR A 140 -19.73 41.82 -9.90
N GLN A 141 -21.00 41.58 -9.61
CA GLN A 141 -22.04 42.60 -9.67
C GLN A 141 -21.81 43.72 -8.64
N LEU A 142 -21.42 43.39 -7.41
CA LEU A 142 -21.06 44.36 -6.37
C LEU A 142 -19.87 45.25 -6.78
N GLN A 143 -18.90 44.72 -7.47
CA GLN A 143 -17.75 45.49 -7.97
C GLN A 143 -18.14 46.41 -9.15
N LEU A 144 -19.04 45.97 -10.01
CA LEU A 144 -19.51 46.74 -11.14
C LEU A 144 -20.44 47.89 -10.71
N THR A 145 -21.28 47.69 -9.68
CA THR A 145 -22.22 48.74 -9.17
C THR A 145 -21.49 49.82 -8.39
N ASN A 146 -20.35 49.55 -7.77
CA ASN A 146 -19.53 50.58 -7.12
C ASN A 146 -18.79 51.49 -8.12
N GLY A 147 -18.84 51.23 -9.42
CA GLY A 147 -18.11 51.97 -10.44
C GLY A 147 -18.95 52.60 -11.57
N ARG A 148 -20.21 52.19 -11.81
CA ARG A 148 -21.11 52.72 -12.83
C ARG A 148 -22.56 52.31 -12.57
N GLU A 149 -23.48 53.26 -12.74
CA GLU A 149 -24.92 53.01 -12.76
C GLU A 149 -25.31 52.14 -13.96
N PHE A 150 -25.48 50.86 -13.74
CA PHE A 150 -26.15 49.97 -14.68
C PHE A 150 -27.26 49.23 -13.93
N GLU A 151 -28.48 49.73 -14.09
CA GLU A 151 -29.70 49.14 -13.52
C GLU A 151 -30.04 47.83 -14.25
N LEU A 152 -29.61 46.71 -13.70
CA LEU A 152 -30.33 45.44 -13.92
C LEU A 152 -31.11 45.12 -12.64
N GLY A 153 -32.37 44.70 -12.76
CA GLY A 153 -33.33 44.56 -11.65
C GLY A 153 -32.90 43.62 -10.48
N ALA A 154 -31.77 42.95 -10.58
CA ALA A 154 -31.14 42.21 -9.47
C ALA A 154 -30.23 43.10 -8.60
N ALA A 155 -29.80 44.25 -9.06
CA ALA A 155 -28.92 45.19 -8.34
C ALA A 155 -29.58 45.74 -7.06
N PHE A 156 -30.90 45.82 -6.99
CA PHE A 156 -31.63 46.28 -5.82
C PHE A 156 -31.50 45.32 -4.63
N LEU A 157 -31.37 44.02 -4.86
CA LEU A 157 -31.15 43.01 -3.80
C LEU A 157 -29.71 42.95 -3.28
N VAL A 158 -28.77 43.56 -3.98
CA VAL A 158 -27.33 43.47 -3.71
C VAL A 158 -26.74 44.81 -3.25
N SER A 159 -27.43 45.91 -3.44
CA SER A 159 -27.00 47.25 -2.99
C SER A 159 -27.21 47.44 -1.49
N GLY A 160 -26.19 47.91 -0.78
CA GLY A 160 -26.25 48.26 0.63
C GLY A 160 -25.65 47.23 1.58
N GLN A 161 -25.73 47.47 2.88
CA GLN A 161 -25.17 46.60 3.92
C GLN A 161 -25.73 45.16 3.89
N LEU A 162 -27.01 45.02 3.50
CA LEU A 162 -27.66 43.69 3.38
C LEU A 162 -27.01 42.83 2.29
N GLY A 163 -26.67 43.43 1.14
CA GLY A 163 -26.00 42.73 0.04
C GLY A 163 -24.58 42.28 0.39
N SER A 164 -23.82 43.10 1.13
CA SER A 164 -22.47 42.72 1.57
C SER A 164 -22.49 41.62 2.62
N HIS A 165 -23.47 41.60 3.52
CA HIS A 165 -23.67 40.50 4.48
C HIS A 165 -24.12 39.22 3.78
N ALA A 166 -25.01 39.26 2.82
CA ALA A 166 -25.45 38.10 2.04
C ALA A 166 -24.29 37.48 1.23
N ALA A 167 -23.48 38.31 0.58
CA ALA A 167 -22.27 37.84 -0.13
C ALA A 167 -21.27 37.20 0.81
N SER A 168 -21.04 37.77 2.00
CA SER A 168 -20.15 37.22 3.02
C SER A 168 -20.67 35.87 3.57
N LEU A 169 -21.97 35.73 3.83
CA LEU A 169 -22.57 34.47 4.25
C LEU A 169 -22.48 33.40 3.16
N LEU A 170 -22.76 33.77 1.91
CA LEU A 170 -22.64 32.84 0.78
C LEU A 170 -21.20 32.36 0.61
N HIS A 171 -20.22 33.25 0.73
CA HIS A 171 -18.80 32.87 0.71
C HIS A 171 -18.43 31.98 1.89
N THR A 172 -18.97 32.22 3.09
CA THR A 172 -18.78 31.39 4.27
C THR A 172 -19.31 29.97 4.05
N VAL A 173 -20.52 29.85 3.46
CA VAL A 173 -21.11 28.56 3.09
C VAL A 173 -20.23 27.82 2.05
N MET A 174 -19.79 28.55 1.01
CA MET A 174 -18.90 28.03 0.00
C MET A 174 -17.60 27.49 0.63
N PHE A 175 -16.98 28.27 1.51
CA PHE A 175 -15.77 27.89 2.22
C PHE A 175 -15.97 26.63 3.08
N ALA A 176 -17.10 26.58 3.81
CA ALA A 176 -17.43 25.40 4.65
C ALA A 176 -17.60 24.13 3.81
N ILE A 177 -18.31 24.20 2.69
CA ILE A 177 -18.46 23.06 1.77
C ILE A 177 -17.11 22.67 1.17
N GLY A 178 -16.30 23.65 0.77
CA GLY A 178 -14.95 23.44 0.26
C GLY A 178 -14.03 22.75 1.28
N LEU A 179 -14.10 23.15 2.54
CA LEU A 179 -13.33 22.49 3.62
C LEU A 179 -13.76 21.03 3.84
N VAL A 180 -15.07 20.76 3.80
CA VAL A 180 -15.59 19.39 3.85
C VAL A 180 -15.07 18.56 2.66
N LEU A 181 -15.04 19.13 1.46
CA LEU A 181 -14.48 18.48 0.27
C LEU A 181 -12.99 18.17 0.44
N VAL A 182 -12.19 19.12 0.93
CA VAL A 182 -10.75 18.92 1.21
C VAL A 182 -10.54 17.75 2.16
N ILE A 183 -11.27 17.72 3.28
CA ILE A 183 -11.17 16.64 4.27
C ILE A 183 -11.58 15.30 3.66
N ARG A 184 -12.65 15.25 2.88
CA ARG A 184 -13.12 14.02 2.25
C ARG A 184 -12.19 13.50 1.18
N ILE A 185 -11.75 14.34 0.26
CA ILE A 185 -10.80 13.98 -0.79
C ILE A 185 -9.53 13.39 -0.16
N TRP A 186 -8.99 14.07 0.86
CA TRP A 186 -7.82 13.60 1.59
C TRP A 186 -8.05 12.24 2.26
N ARG A 187 -9.13 12.10 3.04
CA ARG A 187 -9.44 10.85 3.75
C ARG A 187 -9.66 9.67 2.80
N GLU A 188 -10.41 9.87 1.72
CA GLU A 188 -10.71 8.83 0.74
C GLU A 188 -9.45 8.41 -0.02
N SER A 189 -8.57 9.36 -0.35
CA SER A 189 -7.30 9.07 -1.03
C SER A 189 -6.31 8.32 -0.14
N ILE A 190 -6.25 8.67 1.15
CA ILE A 190 -5.47 7.93 2.15
C ILE A 190 -6.02 6.51 2.32
N SER A 191 -7.34 6.35 2.41
CA SER A 191 -7.94 5.03 2.61
C SER A 191 -7.73 4.08 1.43
N LYS A 192 -7.54 4.61 0.23
CA LYS A 192 -7.21 3.87 -1.00
C LYS A 192 -5.70 3.67 -1.19
N ASN A 193 -4.87 4.38 -0.42
CA ASN A 193 -3.43 4.23 -0.52
C ASN A 193 -2.94 3.04 0.32
N ASP A 194 -2.24 2.13 -0.30
CA ASP A 194 -1.78 0.90 0.35
C ASP A 194 -0.86 1.16 1.54
N PHE A 195 -0.04 2.21 1.51
CA PHE A 195 0.80 2.60 2.64
C PHE A 195 -0.01 2.91 3.91
N PHE A 196 -1.13 3.64 3.79
CA PHE A 196 -1.98 3.99 4.93
C PHE A 196 -2.98 2.87 5.27
N ARG A 197 -3.43 2.11 4.28
CA ARG A 197 -4.36 0.99 4.47
C ARG A 197 -3.71 -0.16 5.21
N LEU A 198 -2.46 -0.46 4.88
CA LEU A 198 -1.69 -1.57 5.43
C LEU A 198 -0.88 -1.19 6.67
N SER A 199 -0.64 0.10 6.92
CA SER A 199 0.06 0.54 8.14
C SER A 199 -0.72 0.32 9.44
N ARG A 200 -1.99 -0.10 9.35
CA ARG A 200 -2.79 -0.41 10.56
C ARG A 200 -2.64 -1.85 11.03
N LYS A 201 -2.57 -2.82 10.11
CA LYS A 201 -2.24 -4.22 10.40
C LYS A 201 -1.78 -4.90 9.10
N PRO A 202 -0.68 -5.62 9.09
CA PRO A 202 -0.26 -6.40 7.93
C PRO A 202 -1.30 -7.48 7.59
N PHE A 203 -1.40 -7.83 6.32
CA PHE A 203 -2.16 -9.01 5.91
C PHE A 203 -1.31 -10.25 6.13
N ILE A 204 -1.82 -11.19 6.91
CA ILE A 204 -1.08 -12.34 7.38
C ILE A 204 -1.62 -13.60 6.74
N LEU A 205 -0.74 -14.31 6.05
CA LEU A 205 -1.00 -15.58 5.39
C LEU A 205 -0.31 -16.72 6.13
N GLY A 206 -1.08 -17.68 6.61
CA GLY A 206 -0.57 -18.92 7.18
C GLY A 206 -0.52 -20.02 6.13
N VAL A 207 0.65 -20.65 5.90
CA VAL A 207 0.83 -21.72 4.92
C VAL A 207 1.38 -22.96 5.61
N ALA A 208 0.55 -23.97 5.77
CA ALA A 208 0.95 -25.27 6.30
C ALA A 208 0.98 -26.36 5.21
N GLY A 209 1.58 -27.46 5.50
CA GLY A 209 1.66 -28.63 4.62
C GLY A 209 2.81 -29.53 4.98
N ASP A 210 2.80 -30.75 4.48
CA ASP A 210 3.82 -31.74 4.80
C ASP A 210 5.20 -31.40 4.21
N SER A 211 6.21 -32.09 4.69
CA SER A 211 7.60 -31.97 4.17
C SER A 211 7.65 -32.43 2.71
N GLY A 212 8.01 -31.52 1.81
CA GLY A 212 8.03 -31.77 0.37
C GLY A 212 6.74 -31.41 -0.36
N ALA A 213 5.75 -30.78 0.31
CA ALA A 213 4.50 -30.31 -0.33
C ALA A 213 4.68 -29.06 -1.20
N GLY A 214 5.89 -28.51 -1.34
CA GLY A 214 6.14 -27.35 -2.19
C GLY A 214 5.84 -26.00 -1.53
N LYS A 215 5.82 -25.92 -0.19
CA LYS A 215 5.55 -24.69 0.56
C LYS A 215 6.45 -23.53 0.13
N ASP A 216 7.74 -23.74 0.00
CA ASP A 216 8.68 -22.68 -0.37
C ASP A 216 8.40 -22.15 -1.77
N THR A 217 8.14 -23.04 -2.74
CA THR A 217 7.75 -22.66 -4.10
C THR A 217 6.47 -21.85 -4.12
N PHE A 218 5.47 -22.25 -3.33
CA PHE A 218 4.21 -21.55 -3.19
C PHE A 218 4.40 -20.17 -2.57
N VAL A 219 5.16 -20.07 -1.48
CA VAL A 219 5.50 -18.80 -0.80
C VAL A 219 6.26 -17.86 -1.72
N ASP A 220 7.19 -18.38 -2.53
CA ASP A 220 7.94 -17.59 -3.50
C ASP A 220 7.04 -17.06 -4.63
N ALA A 221 6.13 -17.89 -5.13
CA ALA A 221 5.16 -17.48 -6.15
C ALA A 221 4.23 -16.37 -5.63
N ILE A 222 3.66 -16.54 -4.44
CA ILE A 222 2.80 -15.52 -3.79
C ILE A 222 3.59 -14.24 -3.50
N SER A 223 4.83 -14.36 -3.01
CA SER A 223 5.70 -13.20 -2.80
C SER A 223 5.98 -12.43 -4.10
N GLY A 224 6.11 -13.15 -5.22
CA GLY A 224 6.27 -12.54 -6.54
C GLY A 224 5.05 -11.75 -6.98
N LEU A 225 3.83 -12.21 -6.66
CA LEU A 225 2.58 -11.51 -6.97
C LEU A 225 2.43 -10.21 -6.18
N PHE A 226 2.77 -10.20 -4.89
CA PHE A 226 2.66 -9.00 -4.03
C PHE A 226 3.87 -8.05 -4.15
N GLY A 227 4.93 -8.50 -4.82
CA GLY A 227 6.20 -7.79 -4.87
C GLY A 227 7.07 -8.07 -3.64
N GLY A 228 8.26 -8.64 -3.86
CA GLY A 228 9.15 -9.11 -2.78
C GLY A 228 9.56 -8.06 -1.76
N HIS A 229 9.43 -6.76 -2.09
CA HIS A 229 9.73 -5.65 -1.19
C HIS A 229 8.62 -5.36 -0.17
N SER A 230 7.39 -5.88 -0.39
CA SER A 230 6.24 -5.69 0.52
C SER A 230 5.94 -6.93 1.36
N VAL A 231 6.65 -8.03 1.15
CA VAL A 231 6.41 -9.31 1.81
C VAL A 231 7.50 -9.64 2.80
N VAL A 232 7.11 -10.01 3.99
CA VAL A 232 7.97 -10.66 5.00
C VAL A 232 7.66 -12.14 5.04
N LYS A 233 8.69 -12.96 4.96
CA LYS A 233 8.57 -14.41 5.10
C LYS A 233 9.06 -14.81 6.49
N LEU A 234 8.22 -15.54 7.21
CA LEU A 234 8.55 -16.15 8.49
C LEU A 234 8.47 -17.67 8.34
N SER A 235 9.63 -18.34 8.33
CA SER A 235 9.71 -19.78 8.13
C SER A 235 9.67 -20.53 9.45
N GLY A 236 8.79 -21.50 9.60
CA GLY A 236 8.77 -22.41 10.76
C GLY A 236 10.03 -23.25 10.92
N ASP A 237 10.77 -23.48 9.83
CA ASP A 237 12.04 -24.21 9.88
C ASP A 237 13.13 -23.41 10.63
N ASP A 238 12.99 -22.08 10.73
CA ASP A 238 13.89 -21.20 11.48
C ASP A 238 13.75 -21.35 13.01
N TYR A 239 12.75 -22.12 13.46
CA TYR A 239 12.44 -22.35 14.88
C TYR A 239 12.75 -23.78 15.32
N HIS A 240 13.53 -24.55 14.55
CA HIS A 240 14.00 -25.84 15.02
C HIS A 240 14.90 -25.69 16.26
N LEU A 241 14.70 -26.53 17.28
CA LEU A 241 15.47 -26.50 18.53
C LEU A 241 16.90 -27.02 18.34
N TRP A 242 17.11 -27.90 17.37
CA TRP A 242 18.41 -28.56 17.18
C TRP A 242 18.87 -28.51 15.73
N ASP A 243 20.17 -28.35 15.55
CA ASP A 243 20.84 -28.55 14.25
C ASP A 243 20.77 -30.01 13.81
N ARG A 244 20.77 -30.26 12.49
CA ARG A 244 20.62 -31.59 11.89
C ARG A 244 21.64 -32.61 12.40
N LYS A 245 22.84 -32.20 12.81
CA LYS A 245 23.91 -33.07 13.30
C LYS A 245 23.83 -33.37 14.80
N LYS A 246 22.90 -32.82 15.54
CA LYS A 246 22.74 -33.05 16.97
C LYS A 246 22.03 -34.37 17.23
N PRO A 247 22.36 -35.10 18.31
CA PRO A 247 21.78 -36.41 18.63
C PRO A 247 20.24 -36.38 18.71
N MET A 248 19.66 -35.33 19.30
CA MET A 248 18.21 -35.18 19.45
C MET A 248 17.48 -35.12 18.11
N TRP A 249 18.11 -34.62 17.05
CA TRP A 249 17.53 -34.62 15.70
C TRP A 249 17.28 -36.04 15.16
N GLN A 250 18.05 -37.01 15.63
CA GLN A 250 17.88 -38.42 15.24
C GLN A 250 16.80 -39.13 16.06
N VAL A 251 16.61 -38.71 17.31
CA VAL A 251 15.62 -39.27 18.24
C VAL A 251 14.22 -38.74 17.92
N MET A 252 14.10 -37.43 17.76
CA MET A 252 12.82 -36.75 17.54
C MET A 252 12.82 -36.10 16.16
N THR A 253 11.80 -36.38 15.36
CA THR A 253 11.72 -35.79 14.04
C THR A 253 11.25 -34.32 14.15
N HIS A 254 11.65 -33.47 13.22
CA HIS A 254 11.20 -32.07 13.18
C HIS A 254 9.71 -31.93 12.85
N LEU A 255 9.02 -33.03 12.48
CA LEU A 255 7.55 -33.04 12.34
C LEU A 255 6.85 -33.12 13.70
N ASN A 256 7.60 -33.48 14.76
CA ASN A 256 7.06 -33.42 16.11
C ASN A 256 7.08 -31.96 16.62
N PRO A 257 5.96 -31.44 17.14
CA PRO A 257 5.90 -30.07 17.69
C PRO A 257 6.96 -29.77 18.73
N MET A 258 7.33 -30.78 19.56
CA MET A 258 8.33 -30.65 20.62
C MET A 258 9.76 -30.44 20.10
N ALA A 259 10.01 -30.66 18.81
CA ALA A 259 11.29 -30.39 18.16
C ALA A 259 11.44 -28.94 17.67
N ASN A 260 10.43 -28.10 17.90
CA ASN A 260 10.34 -26.74 17.39
C ASN A 260 9.98 -25.77 18.51
N ASP A 261 10.55 -24.58 18.49
CA ASP A 261 10.22 -23.48 19.38
C ASP A 261 8.96 -22.74 18.85
N LEU A 262 7.80 -23.39 19.01
CA LEU A 262 6.53 -22.85 18.51
C LEU A 262 6.05 -21.64 19.31
N GLU A 263 6.46 -21.51 20.59
CA GLU A 263 6.14 -20.34 21.39
C GLU A 263 6.83 -19.09 20.85
N ARG A 264 8.11 -19.23 20.50
CA ARG A 264 8.86 -18.15 19.89
C ARG A 264 8.34 -17.81 18.47
N PHE A 265 8.00 -18.82 17.68
CA PHE A 265 7.38 -18.61 16.37
C PHE A 265 6.08 -17.78 16.50
N CYS A 266 5.27 -18.12 17.48
CA CYS A 266 4.04 -17.40 17.79
C CYS A 266 4.32 -15.96 18.26
N SER A 267 5.24 -15.77 19.20
CA SER A 267 5.62 -14.45 19.73
C SER A 267 6.20 -13.54 18.64
N ASP A 268 7.04 -14.06 17.76
CA ASP A 268 7.63 -13.32 16.65
C ASP A 268 6.54 -12.92 15.63
N LEU A 269 5.60 -13.84 15.31
CA LEU A 269 4.48 -13.52 14.42
C LEU A 269 3.59 -12.42 14.99
N VAL A 270 3.21 -12.51 16.27
CA VAL A 270 2.41 -11.47 16.96
C VAL A 270 3.15 -10.12 16.95
N SER A 271 4.44 -10.12 17.24
CA SER A 271 5.25 -8.91 17.22
C SER A 271 5.29 -8.25 15.84
N LEU A 272 5.45 -9.05 14.78
CA LEU A 272 5.39 -8.56 13.40
C LEU A 272 3.99 -8.04 13.03
N THR A 273 2.92 -8.67 13.53
CA THR A 273 1.54 -8.21 13.35
C THR A 273 1.30 -6.83 13.96
N ASP A 274 1.97 -6.55 15.08
CA ASP A 274 1.94 -5.24 15.75
C ASP A 274 2.87 -4.19 15.11
N GLY A 275 3.50 -4.52 13.98
CA GLY A 275 4.42 -3.62 13.29
C GLY A 275 5.81 -3.53 13.91
N LYS A 276 6.12 -4.40 14.86
CA LYS A 276 7.44 -4.45 15.54
C LYS A 276 8.44 -5.25 14.71
N SER A 277 9.72 -5.03 14.99
CA SER A 277 10.81 -5.86 14.43
C SER A 277 11.12 -7.01 15.38
N VAL A 278 11.52 -8.14 14.81
CA VAL A 278 11.97 -9.32 15.56
C VAL A 278 13.40 -9.71 15.18
N LEU A 279 14.08 -10.44 16.07
CA LEU A 279 15.39 -11.01 15.81
C LEU A 279 15.21 -12.52 15.64
N SER A 280 15.34 -13.01 14.42
CA SER A 280 15.22 -14.44 14.11
C SER A 280 16.50 -15.00 13.52
N ARG A 281 16.65 -16.30 13.64
CA ARG A 281 17.69 -17.07 12.97
C ARG A 281 17.14 -17.59 11.65
N TYR A 282 18.01 -17.93 10.74
CA TYR A 282 17.66 -18.60 9.50
C TYR A 282 18.24 -20.04 9.51
N TYR A 283 17.41 -20.99 9.14
CA TYR A 283 17.85 -22.38 9.02
C TYR A 283 18.46 -22.64 7.63
N ASP A 284 19.75 -22.86 7.59
CA ASP A 284 20.42 -23.21 6.33
C ASP A 284 20.27 -24.70 6.01
N HIS A 285 19.42 -24.99 5.03
CA HIS A 285 19.15 -26.35 4.58
C HIS A 285 20.39 -27.09 4.00
N LYS A 286 21.39 -26.37 3.49
CA LYS A 286 22.63 -26.97 2.95
C LYS A 286 23.51 -27.49 4.06
N THR A 287 23.76 -26.65 5.05
CA THR A 287 24.65 -27.03 6.18
C THR A 287 23.89 -27.75 7.30
N GLY A 288 22.56 -27.61 7.37
CA GLY A 288 21.72 -28.15 8.44
C GLY A 288 21.94 -27.46 9.79
N LYS A 289 22.35 -26.19 9.79
CA LYS A 289 22.64 -25.38 10.98
C LYS A 289 21.81 -24.12 11.00
N MET A 290 21.57 -23.60 12.19
CA MET A 290 21.02 -22.24 12.40
C MET A 290 22.10 -21.19 12.16
N THR A 291 21.73 -20.12 11.46
CA THR A 291 22.59 -18.94 11.23
C THR A 291 22.62 -18.02 12.45
N ARG A 292 23.35 -16.90 12.33
CA ARG A 292 23.30 -15.80 13.32
C ARG A 292 21.94 -15.11 13.28
N LEU A 293 21.59 -14.46 14.38
CA LEU A 293 20.40 -13.63 14.48
C LEU A 293 20.43 -12.50 13.44
N SER A 294 19.35 -12.34 12.72
CA SER A 294 19.11 -11.25 11.81
C SER A 294 17.80 -10.54 12.17
N ARG A 295 17.75 -9.23 11.91
CA ARG A 295 16.55 -8.44 12.14
C ARG A 295 15.58 -8.62 10.99
N ILE A 296 14.33 -8.87 11.34
CA ILE A 296 13.19 -8.93 10.43
C ILE A 296 12.25 -7.77 10.83
N ASP A 297 11.99 -6.87 9.90
CA ASP A 297 11.05 -5.76 10.10
C ASP A 297 9.68 -6.14 9.55
N SER A 298 8.61 -5.71 10.22
CA SER A 298 7.24 -5.91 9.73
C SER A 298 7.02 -5.20 8.38
N ASN A 299 6.16 -5.75 7.55
CA ASN A 299 5.81 -5.17 6.24
C ASN A 299 4.32 -5.41 5.94
N ASP A 300 3.85 -4.96 4.78
CA ASP A 300 2.45 -4.98 4.36
C ASP A 300 1.85 -6.39 4.35
N PHE A 301 2.65 -7.39 3.94
CA PHE A 301 2.26 -8.80 3.93
C PHE A 301 3.24 -9.62 4.76
N ILE A 302 2.72 -10.49 5.58
CA ILE A 302 3.50 -11.48 6.33
C ILE A 302 3.05 -12.86 5.89
N ILE A 303 3.98 -13.67 5.40
CA ILE A 303 3.72 -15.07 5.07
C ILE A 303 4.43 -15.95 6.09
N ALA A 304 3.66 -16.52 7.01
CA ALA A 304 4.15 -17.49 7.98
C ALA A 304 3.95 -18.90 7.39
N SER A 305 5.06 -19.59 7.10
CA SER A 305 5.01 -20.91 6.48
C SER A 305 5.76 -21.94 7.30
N GLY A 306 5.29 -23.17 7.34
CA GLY A 306 6.00 -24.23 8.03
C GLY A 306 5.18 -25.49 8.23
N LEU A 307 5.82 -26.50 8.84
CA LEU A 307 5.18 -27.76 9.20
C LEU A 307 4.06 -27.56 10.23
N HIS A 308 4.24 -26.61 11.14
CA HIS A 308 3.34 -26.35 12.26
C HIS A 308 2.65 -24.98 12.17
N ALA A 309 2.58 -24.37 10.98
CA ALA A 309 2.03 -23.03 10.82
C ALA A 309 0.57 -22.92 11.26
N LEU A 310 -0.24 -23.98 11.15
CA LEU A 310 -1.63 -24.01 11.61
C LEU A 310 -1.84 -24.87 12.88
N TYR A 311 -0.75 -25.29 13.55
CA TYR A 311 -0.84 -26.20 14.68
C TYR A 311 -1.41 -25.52 15.94
N LEU A 312 -0.87 -24.39 16.36
CA LEU A 312 -1.33 -23.67 17.55
C LEU A 312 -2.55 -22.79 17.27
N PRO A 313 -3.55 -22.76 18.19
CA PRO A 313 -4.71 -21.87 18.06
C PRO A 313 -4.30 -20.40 17.91
N VAL A 314 -3.35 -19.92 18.70
CA VAL A 314 -2.88 -18.54 18.69
C VAL A 314 -2.31 -18.15 17.31
N LEU A 315 -1.61 -19.05 16.64
CA LEU A 315 -1.14 -18.82 15.26
C LEU A 315 -2.31 -18.69 14.30
N ARG A 316 -3.30 -19.57 14.42
CA ARG A 316 -4.51 -19.55 13.56
C ARG A 316 -5.30 -18.25 13.68
N ASP A 317 -5.35 -17.70 14.89
CA ASP A 317 -6.06 -16.44 15.19
C ASP A 317 -5.34 -15.20 14.63
N CYS A 318 -4.05 -15.30 14.36
CA CYS A 318 -3.27 -14.22 13.74
C CYS A 318 -3.50 -14.12 12.23
N TYR A 319 -3.92 -15.21 11.56
CA TYR A 319 -3.97 -15.25 10.10
C TYR A 319 -5.27 -14.66 9.55
N ASN A 320 -5.14 -13.83 8.51
CA ASN A 320 -6.26 -13.39 7.68
C ASN A 320 -6.72 -14.47 6.70
N LEU A 321 -5.77 -15.33 6.26
CA LEU A 321 -6.05 -16.46 5.38
C LEU A 321 -5.13 -17.62 5.74
N LYS A 322 -5.73 -18.80 5.89
CA LYS A 322 -5.06 -20.06 6.24
C LYS A 322 -5.09 -20.99 5.04
N ILE A 323 -3.92 -21.41 4.59
CA ILE A 323 -3.75 -22.29 3.44
C ILE A 323 -3.06 -23.58 3.89
N TYR A 324 -3.60 -24.70 3.44
CA TYR A 324 -2.95 -26.00 3.57
C TYR A 324 -2.56 -26.50 2.18
N LEU A 325 -1.29 -26.86 2.03
CA LEU A 325 -0.80 -27.50 0.81
C LEU A 325 -0.84 -29.01 0.98
N ASP A 326 -1.77 -29.63 0.30
CA ASP A 326 -1.92 -31.06 0.18
C ASP A 326 -1.24 -31.53 -1.11
N ILE A 327 -0.64 -32.70 -1.08
CA ILE A 327 0.04 -33.28 -2.24
C ILE A 327 -0.16 -34.79 -2.23
N ASP A 328 -0.40 -35.37 -3.40
CA ASP A 328 -0.41 -36.81 -3.56
C ASP A 328 0.87 -37.46 -3.00
N GLU A 329 0.71 -38.54 -2.27
CA GLU A 329 1.83 -39.17 -1.55
C GLU A 329 2.94 -39.70 -2.50
N GLY A 330 2.53 -40.27 -3.64
CA GLY A 330 3.50 -40.72 -4.66
C GLY A 330 4.28 -39.54 -5.23
N LEU A 331 3.57 -38.44 -5.53
CA LEU A 331 4.18 -37.20 -6.02
C LEU A 331 5.10 -36.55 -4.99
N ARG A 332 4.70 -36.54 -3.71
CA ARG A 332 5.52 -36.05 -2.58
C ARG A 332 6.83 -36.82 -2.47
N ARG A 333 6.77 -38.16 -2.51
CA ARG A 333 7.96 -39.04 -2.49
C ARG A 333 8.85 -38.77 -3.69
N HIS A 334 8.29 -38.65 -4.89
CA HIS A 334 9.04 -38.36 -6.10
C HIS A 334 9.81 -37.04 -5.99
N PHE A 335 9.14 -35.93 -5.66
CA PHE A 335 9.82 -34.63 -5.51
C PHE A 335 10.88 -34.63 -4.41
N LYS A 336 10.62 -35.30 -3.31
CA LYS A 336 11.57 -35.38 -2.23
C LYS A 336 12.79 -36.22 -2.59
N LEU A 337 12.59 -37.35 -3.28
CA LEU A 337 13.68 -38.17 -3.81
C LEU A 337 14.51 -37.35 -4.80
N LYS A 338 13.85 -36.71 -5.79
CA LYS A 338 14.52 -35.88 -6.79
C LYS A 338 15.37 -34.78 -6.14
N ARG A 339 14.80 -34.03 -5.21
CA ARG A 339 15.50 -32.94 -4.50
C ARG A 339 16.65 -33.46 -3.64
N ASP A 340 16.41 -34.45 -2.79
CA ASP A 340 17.36 -34.87 -1.76
C ASP A 340 18.50 -35.73 -2.35
N VAL A 341 18.21 -36.46 -3.44
CA VAL A 341 19.24 -37.22 -4.16
C VAL A 341 20.05 -36.32 -5.10
N LEU A 342 19.38 -35.55 -6.00
CA LEU A 342 20.07 -34.80 -7.04
C LEU A 342 20.72 -33.52 -6.52
N GLN A 343 20.06 -32.80 -5.58
CA GLN A 343 20.54 -31.49 -5.10
C GLN A 343 21.34 -31.60 -3.79
N ARG A 344 21.06 -32.61 -2.93
CA ARG A 344 21.65 -32.73 -1.59
C ARG A 344 22.60 -33.90 -1.46
N GLY A 345 22.69 -34.78 -2.47
CA GLY A 345 23.63 -35.90 -2.51
C GLY A 345 23.33 -37.06 -1.54
N HIS A 346 22.05 -37.16 -1.07
CA HIS A 346 21.66 -38.31 -0.20
C HIS A 346 21.42 -39.57 -1.03
N SER A 347 21.64 -40.74 -0.44
CA SER A 347 21.27 -42.00 -1.08
C SER A 347 19.75 -42.21 -1.07
N VAL A 348 19.23 -42.87 -2.10
CA VAL A 348 17.79 -43.21 -2.19
C VAL A 348 17.31 -43.94 -0.93
N LYS A 349 18.10 -44.91 -0.44
CA LYS A 349 17.78 -45.65 0.79
C LYS A 349 17.67 -44.76 2.02
N GLN A 350 18.54 -43.76 2.16
CA GLN A 350 18.48 -42.79 3.27
C GLN A 350 17.24 -41.92 3.19
N VAL A 351 16.85 -41.47 1.98
CA VAL A 351 15.66 -40.63 1.80
C VAL A 351 14.41 -41.44 2.10
N LEU A 352 14.27 -42.67 1.59
CA LEU A 352 13.12 -43.53 1.86
C LEU A 352 12.99 -43.87 3.34
N GLY A 353 14.06 -44.31 4.00
CA GLY A 353 14.05 -44.60 5.44
C GLY A 353 13.71 -43.34 6.29
N SER A 354 14.11 -42.15 5.84
CA SER A 354 13.75 -40.90 6.48
C SER A 354 12.25 -40.56 6.29
N LEU A 355 11.63 -40.92 5.16
CA LEU A 355 10.20 -40.75 4.91
C LEU A 355 9.41 -41.68 5.84
N GLU A 356 9.72 -42.96 5.85
CA GLU A 356 9.05 -43.94 6.70
C GLU A 356 9.12 -43.61 8.18
N LYS A 357 10.29 -43.18 8.68
CA LYS A 357 10.47 -42.76 10.07
C LYS A 357 9.60 -41.53 10.45
N ARG A 358 9.29 -40.68 9.50
CA ARG A 358 8.53 -39.44 9.73
C ARG A 358 7.04 -39.56 9.51
N GLU A 359 6.61 -40.64 8.87
CA GLU A 359 5.18 -40.81 8.53
C GLU A 359 4.26 -40.77 9.75
N PRO A 360 4.56 -41.46 10.89
CA PRO A 360 3.70 -41.39 12.07
C PRO A 360 3.53 -39.97 12.64
N ASP A 361 4.61 -39.17 12.62
CA ASP A 361 4.53 -37.77 13.07
C ASP A 361 3.77 -36.90 12.08
N SER A 362 3.85 -37.16 10.78
CA SER A 362 3.10 -36.45 9.76
C SER A 362 1.59 -36.68 9.93
N GLU A 363 1.17 -37.95 10.08
CA GLU A 363 -0.24 -38.31 10.31
C GLU A 363 -0.78 -37.72 11.60
N ARG A 364 0.03 -37.67 12.65
CA ARG A 364 -0.41 -37.19 13.95
C ARG A 364 -0.44 -35.68 14.07
N PHE A 365 0.52 -34.95 13.52
CA PHE A 365 0.72 -33.54 13.82
C PHE A 365 0.58 -32.61 12.60
N ILE A 366 0.84 -33.08 11.38
CA ILE A 366 0.86 -32.22 10.20
C ILE A 366 -0.45 -32.28 9.42
N ARG A 367 -0.86 -33.48 8.97
CA ARG A 367 -2.07 -33.66 8.15
C ARG A 367 -3.36 -33.16 8.81
N PRO A 368 -3.56 -33.31 10.14
CA PRO A 368 -4.77 -32.81 10.79
C PRO A 368 -4.94 -31.28 10.72
N GLN A 369 -3.88 -30.53 10.42
CA GLN A 369 -3.93 -29.08 10.28
C GLN A 369 -4.76 -28.64 9.06
N SER A 370 -4.97 -29.51 8.08
CA SER A 370 -5.85 -29.24 6.93
C SER A 370 -7.27 -28.84 7.34
N ARG A 371 -7.74 -29.33 8.50
CA ARG A 371 -9.08 -29.00 9.05
C ARG A 371 -9.24 -27.55 9.47
N TYR A 372 -8.13 -26.83 9.63
CA TYR A 372 -8.11 -25.44 10.07
C TYR A 372 -7.82 -24.47 8.92
N ALA A 373 -7.62 -25.00 7.72
CA ALA A 373 -7.36 -24.20 6.53
C ALA A 373 -8.67 -23.61 5.98
N ASP A 374 -8.58 -22.38 5.48
CA ASP A 374 -9.67 -21.77 4.72
C ASP A 374 -9.63 -22.23 3.26
N LEU A 375 -8.43 -22.58 2.76
CA LEU A 375 -8.19 -23.10 1.42
C LEU A 375 -7.23 -24.29 1.48
N ILE A 376 -7.58 -25.36 0.78
CA ILE A 376 -6.69 -26.52 0.59
C ILE A 376 -6.30 -26.61 -0.88
N PHE A 377 -5.01 -26.49 -1.15
CA PHE A 377 -4.45 -26.68 -2.49
C PHE A 377 -3.92 -28.09 -2.61
N SER A 378 -4.62 -28.97 -3.32
CA SER A 378 -4.23 -30.37 -3.53
C SER A 378 -3.56 -30.52 -4.89
N VAL A 379 -2.30 -30.92 -4.89
CA VAL A 379 -1.50 -31.16 -6.10
C VAL A 379 -1.49 -32.64 -6.40
N GLN A 380 -2.01 -33.02 -7.57
CA GLN A 380 -2.17 -34.40 -8.00
C GLN A 380 -1.53 -34.63 -9.37
N PRO A 381 -0.95 -35.79 -9.64
CA PRO A 381 -0.49 -36.14 -10.98
C PRO A 381 -1.68 -36.41 -11.90
N ILE A 382 -1.65 -35.94 -13.15
CA ILE A 382 -2.66 -36.30 -14.14
C ILE A 382 -2.54 -37.77 -14.54
N HIS A 383 -1.30 -38.25 -14.61
CA HIS A 383 -1.00 -39.64 -14.94
C HIS A 383 -0.14 -40.27 -13.83
N PRO A 384 -0.71 -41.03 -12.87
CA PRO A 384 0.03 -41.63 -11.75
C PRO A 384 1.17 -42.57 -12.17
N GLY A 385 1.07 -43.21 -13.32
CA GLY A 385 2.11 -44.12 -13.85
C GLY A 385 3.44 -43.44 -14.25
N MET A 386 3.47 -42.11 -14.32
CA MET A 386 4.69 -41.34 -14.66
C MET A 386 5.52 -40.95 -13.43
N ILE A 387 5.09 -41.28 -12.22
CA ILE A 387 5.74 -40.84 -10.97
C ILE A 387 7.06 -41.62 -10.70
N GLY A 388 7.34 -42.72 -11.40
CA GLY A 388 8.51 -43.58 -11.14
C GLY A 388 9.79 -43.14 -11.84
N ASP A 389 9.76 -42.26 -12.80
CA ASP A 389 10.92 -41.92 -13.62
C ASP A 389 11.65 -40.70 -13.02
N LEU A 390 12.87 -40.94 -12.46
CA LEU A 390 13.72 -39.84 -11.97
C LEU A 390 14.44 -39.09 -13.09
N ASP A 391 14.49 -39.67 -14.31
CA ASP A 391 15.00 -39.01 -15.51
C ASP A 391 13.94 -38.12 -16.12
N ASP A 392 14.26 -36.83 -16.29
CA ASP A 392 13.41 -35.79 -16.84
C ASP A 392 13.01 -35.94 -18.34
N LYS A 393 12.83 -37.17 -18.81
CA LYS A 393 12.52 -37.43 -20.24
C LYS A 393 11.09 -37.02 -20.62
N HIS A 394 10.18 -36.90 -19.64
CA HIS A 394 8.81 -36.47 -19.88
C HIS A 394 8.36 -35.43 -18.86
N PRO A 395 7.72 -34.30 -19.28
CA PRO A 395 7.20 -33.32 -18.34
C PRO A 395 6.08 -33.92 -17.49
N LEU A 396 6.20 -33.85 -16.18
CA LEU A 396 5.18 -34.28 -15.24
C LEU A 396 3.99 -33.29 -15.29
N LEU A 397 2.85 -33.76 -15.79
CA LEU A 397 1.63 -32.96 -15.82
C LEU A 397 0.90 -33.05 -14.46
N LEU A 398 0.65 -31.88 -13.86
CA LEU A 398 0.04 -31.75 -12.54
C LEU A 398 -1.36 -31.15 -12.64
N LYS A 399 -2.28 -31.63 -11.82
CA LYS A 399 -3.59 -31.06 -11.59
C LYS A 399 -3.59 -30.39 -10.22
N LEU A 400 -4.03 -29.14 -10.18
CA LEU A 400 -4.26 -28.40 -8.95
C LEU A 400 -5.76 -28.38 -8.66
N VAL A 401 -6.14 -28.89 -7.50
CA VAL A 401 -7.52 -28.86 -6.99
C VAL A 401 -7.56 -27.91 -5.80
N VAL A 402 -8.49 -26.98 -5.80
CA VAL A 402 -8.70 -26.04 -4.69
C VAL A 402 -10.01 -26.39 -4.01
N ASN A 403 -9.94 -26.70 -2.71
CA ASN A 403 -11.08 -26.96 -1.85
C ASN A 403 -11.20 -25.86 -0.79
N THR A 404 -12.41 -25.46 -0.45
CA THR A 404 -12.74 -24.44 0.58
C THR A 404 -13.42 -25.11 1.78
#